data_bc8915015e85bdadeb2c2435c7d443e2
#
_entry.id   bc8915015e85bdadeb2c2435c7d443e2
#
_cell.length_a   1.000
_cell.length_b   1.000
_cell.length_c   1.000
_cell.angle_alpha   90.00
_cell.angle_beta   90.00
_cell.angle_gamma   90.00
#
_symmetry.space_group_name_H-M   'P 1'
#
loop_
_entity.id
_entity.type
_entity.pdbx_description
1 polymer ?
#
loop_
_entity_poly.entity_id
_entity_poly.type
_entity_poly.pdbx_seq_one_letter_code
_entity_poly.pdbx_strand_id
1 'polypeptide(L)'
;MPDFDEQDIIQKSKLNPAAFGDLFEKYYKPILRYALHKTGSAEIAADITSETFFKALNKIHTYRYTGVPFSAWLYRIAGNEINMYFRKRKYEPVLYEDAIGEEGVLDKESAEAIDHDLTQAQEEIDNNKDYQDVKTALFAMDSKYQDVIVLRFFQEMTVPQIAESLGKNQGTVKSLLSRGLTQLRKKLEKSKK
;
A
#
# COMPACT_ATOMS: atom_id res chain seq x y z
N MET A 1 16.57 -17.67 14.83
CA MET A 1 16.46 -16.24 14.56
C MET A 1 15.98 -15.60 15.85
N PRO A 2 16.52 -14.45 16.29
CA PRO A 2 15.96 -13.78 17.45
C PRO A 2 14.49 -13.50 17.21
N ASP A 3 13.69 -13.72 18.23
CA ASP A 3 12.24 -13.49 18.21
C ASP A 3 12.00 -12.01 17.84
N PHE A 4 11.33 -11.75 16.72
CA PHE A 4 11.06 -10.39 16.23
C PHE A 4 9.99 -9.76 17.12
N ASP A 5 10.42 -9.17 18.23
CA ASP A 5 9.51 -8.38 19.06
C ASP A 5 9.27 -7.01 18.41
N GLU A 6 8.21 -6.94 17.63
CA GLU A 6 7.81 -5.74 16.92
C GLU A 6 7.60 -4.54 17.84
N GLN A 7 7.07 -4.76 19.05
CA GLN A 7 6.85 -3.68 19.99
C GLN A 7 8.15 -3.12 20.55
N ASP A 8 9.13 -3.98 20.82
CA ASP A 8 10.46 -3.57 21.26
C ASP A 8 11.16 -2.73 20.18
N ILE A 9 11.11 -3.18 18.91
CA ILE A 9 11.68 -2.43 17.77
C ILE A 9 10.99 -1.07 17.61
N ILE A 10 9.67 -1.01 17.73
CA ILE A 10 8.93 0.24 17.66
C ILE A 10 9.36 1.20 18.78
N GLN A 11 9.55 0.73 20.01
CA GLN A 11 10.01 1.58 21.10
C GLN A 11 11.44 2.06 20.89
N LYS A 12 12.34 1.18 20.42
CA LYS A 12 13.71 1.56 20.05
C LYS A 12 13.73 2.60 18.92
N SER A 13 12.88 2.44 17.91
CA SER A 13 12.77 3.37 16.77
C SER A 13 12.31 4.78 17.19
N LYS A 14 11.57 4.91 18.29
CA LYS A 14 11.21 6.24 18.84
C LYS A 14 12.39 7.00 19.41
N LEU A 15 13.42 6.30 19.85
CA LEU A 15 14.62 6.86 20.48
C LEU A 15 15.80 6.93 19.49
N ASN A 16 15.90 5.97 18.60
CA ASN A 16 16.97 5.84 17.62
C ASN A 16 16.38 5.52 16.23
N PRO A 17 16.44 6.44 15.28
CA PRO A 17 15.94 6.23 13.91
C PRO A 17 16.56 5.02 13.20
N ALA A 18 17.81 4.64 13.51
CA ALA A 18 18.45 3.47 12.90
C ALA A 18 17.73 2.16 13.20
N ALA A 19 17.07 2.05 14.37
CA ALA A 19 16.29 0.86 14.71
C ALA A 19 15.02 0.70 13.85
N PHE A 20 14.62 1.74 13.11
CA PHE A 20 13.48 1.67 12.18
C PHE A 20 13.80 0.81 10.94
N GLY A 21 15.06 0.54 10.66
CA GLY A 21 15.49 -0.31 9.53
C GLY A 21 14.80 -1.68 9.53
N ASP A 22 14.68 -2.33 10.69
CA ASP A 22 14.04 -3.65 10.80
C ASP A 22 12.54 -3.59 10.44
N LEU A 23 11.85 -2.48 10.77
CA LEU A 23 10.45 -2.26 10.39
C LEU A 23 10.34 -1.97 8.89
N PHE A 24 11.30 -1.22 8.34
CA PHE A 24 11.38 -0.95 6.91
C PHE A 24 11.54 -2.26 6.13
N GLU A 25 12.52 -3.09 6.44
CA GLU A 25 12.75 -4.37 5.76
C GLU A 25 11.52 -5.28 5.81
N LYS A 26 10.90 -5.38 6.98
CA LYS A 26 9.70 -6.22 7.17
C LYS A 26 8.52 -5.77 6.33
N TYR A 27 8.28 -4.46 6.25
CA TYR A 27 7.03 -3.92 5.70
C TYR A 27 7.17 -3.30 4.32
N TYR A 28 8.39 -3.13 3.79
CA TYR A 28 8.62 -2.50 2.49
C TYR A 28 7.85 -3.21 1.37
N LYS A 29 8.08 -4.52 1.18
CA LYS A 29 7.42 -5.31 0.14
C LYS A 29 5.88 -5.31 0.25
N PRO A 30 5.28 -5.56 1.42
CA PRO A 30 3.83 -5.44 1.58
C PRO A 30 3.25 -4.08 1.20
N ILE A 31 3.89 -2.97 1.62
CA ILE A 31 3.43 -1.62 1.29
C ILE A 31 3.59 -1.32 -0.20
N LEU A 32 4.72 -1.72 -0.80
CA LEU A 32 4.97 -1.57 -2.23
C LEU A 32 3.92 -2.31 -3.07
N ARG A 33 3.63 -3.57 -2.74
CA ARG A 33 2.58 -4.35 -3.41
C ARG A 33 1.21 -3.69 -3.27
N TYR A 34 0.89 -3.17 -2.09
CA TYR A 34 -0.36 -2.42 -1.87
C TYR A 34 -0.44 -1.19 -2.77
N ALA A 35 0.62 -0.38 -2.81
CA ALA A 35 0.69 0.80 -3.65
C ALA A 35 0.58 0.43 -5.14
N LEU A 36 1.26 -0.64 -5.58
CA LEU A 36 1.21 -1.14 -6.95
C LEU A 36 -0.21 -1.59 -7.34
N HIS A 37 -0.89 -2.34 -6.49
CA HIS A 37 -2.29 -2.74 -6.72
C HIS A 37 -3.25 -1.54 -6.82
N LYS A 38 -2.91 -0.42 -6.18
CA LYS A 38 -3.75 0.78 -6.17
C LYS A 38 -3.44 1.75 -7.30
N THR A 39 -2.19 1.82 -7.74
CA THR A 39 -1.74 2.79 -8.75
C THR A 39 -1.59 2.19 -10.15
N GLY A 40 -1.27 0.90 -10.23
CA GLY A 40 -0.98 0.20 -11.48
C GLY A 40 0.35 0.59 -12.12
N SER A 41 1.19 1.39 -11.45
CA SER A 41 2.49 1.85 -11.91
C SER A 41 3.54 1.56 -10.87
N ALA A 42 4.64 0.90 -11.28
CA ALA A 42 5.76 0.56 -10.41
C ALA A 42 6.46 1.82 -9.88
N GLU A 43 6.71 2.79 -10.73
CA GLU A 43 7.32 4.08 -10.39
C GLU A 43 6.51 4.82 -9.32
N ILE A 44 5.21 5.03 -9.56
CA ILE A 44 4.32 5.69 -8.61
C ILE A 44 4.21 4.90 -7.29
N ALA A 45 4.22 3.57 -7.37
CA ALA A 45 4.17 2.72 -6.19
C ALA A 45 5.44 2.86 -5.34
N ALA A 46 6.62 2.95 -5.98
CA ALA A 46 7.89 3.18 -5.30
C ALA A 46 7.91 4.55 -4.59
N ASP A 47 7.50 5.61 -5.27
CA ASP A 47 7.42 6.96 -4.71
C ASP A 47 6.49 7.01 -3.49
N ILE A 48 5.28 6.45 -3.63
CA ILE A 48 4.32 6.38 -2.53
C ILE A 48 4.86 5.56 -1.35
N THR A 49 5.57 4.49 -1.63
CA THR A 49 6.18 3.64 -0.60
C THR A 49 7.26 4.41 0.15
N SER A 50 8.17 5.05 -0.55
CA SER A 50 9.23 5.89 0.02
C SER A 50 8.64 7.00 0.90
N GLU A 51 7.65 7.72 0.41
CA GLU A 51 6.96 8.77 1.16
C GLU A 51 6.21 8.21 2.38
N THR A 52 5.64 7.01 2.26
CA THR A 52 4.98 6.32 3.38
C THR A 52 5.97 6.06 4.52
N PHE A 53 7.14 5.50 4.22
CA PHE A 53 8.16 5.20 5.23
C PHE A 53 8.82 6.45 5.78
N PHE A 54 9.07 7.45 4.96
CA PHE A 54 9.54 8.76 5.43
C PHE A 54 8.58 9.40 6.44
N LYS A 55 7.28 9.40 6.14
CA LYS A 55 6.25 9.90 7.06
C LYS A 55 6.10 9.01 8.30
N ALA A 56 6.23 7.70 8.14
CA ALA A 56 6.18 6.78 9.27
C ALA A 56 7.34 7.00 10.23
N LEU A 57 8.57 7.13 9.72
CA LEU A 57 9.75 7.44 10.52
C LEU A 57 9.59 8.76 11.29
N ASN A 58 9.18 9.82 10.61
CA ASN A 58 8.98 11.13 11.22
C ASN A 58 7.86 11.14 12.28
N LYS A 59 6.89 10.25 12.17
CA LYS A 59 5.72 10.18 13.08
C LYS A 59 5.76 9.00 14.05
N ILE A 60 6.82 8.18 14.07
CA ILE A 60 6.90 6.97 14.91
C ILE A 60 6.70 7.29 16.39
N HIS A 61 7.15 8.46 16.85
CA HIS A 61 6.97 8.94 18.21
C HIS A 61 5.48 9.11 18.60
N THR A 62 4.61 9.34 17.61
CA THR A 62 3.16 9.48 17.84
C THR A 62 2.41 8.14 17.83
N TYR A 63 3.06 7.08 17.33
CA TYR A 63 2.42 5.77 17.24
C TYR A 63 2.11 5.22 18.63
N ARG A 64 0.87 4.75 18.80
CA ARG A 64 0.39 4.05 20.01
C ARG A 64 -0.26 2.74 19.57
N TYR A 65 0.09 1.68 20.27
CA TYR A 65 -0.55 0.38 20.06
C TYR A 65 -2.02 0.43 20.47
N THR A 66 -2.92 0.11 19.55
CA THR A 66 -4.38 0.14 19.72
C THR A 66 -5.02 -1.26 19.70
N GLY A 67 -4.22 -2.32 19.89
CA GLY A 67 -4.69 -3.70 19.79
C GLY A 67 -4.67 -4.26 18.37
N VAL A 68 -4.14 -3.50 17.39
CA VAL A 68 -3.93 -3.94 16.00
C VAL A 68 -2.45 -3.81 15.61
N PRO A 69 -1.96 -4.63 14.65
CA PRO A 69 -0.56 -4.61 14.23
C PRO A 69 -0.12 -3.23 13.71
N PHE A 70 1.19 -2.96 13.82
CA PHE A 70 1.84 -1.77 13.28
C PHE A 70 1.58 -1.59 11.77
N SER A 71 1.47 -2.68 11.03
CA SER A 71 1.11 -2.65 9.61
C SER A 71 -0.17 -1.88 9.32
N ALA A 72 -1.20 -1.95 10.18
CA ALA A 72 -2.44 -1.21 9.97
C ALA A 72 -2.21 0.31 9.96
N TRP A 73 -1.31 0.79 10.81
CA TRP A 73 -0.92 2.19 10.81
C TRP A 73 -0.11 2.58 9.57
N LEU A 74 0.80 1.72 9.08
CA LEU A 74 1.51 1.94 7.82
C LEU A 74 0.55 1.98 6.63
N TYR A 75 -0.40 1.05 6.54
CA TYR A 75 -1.41 1.05 5.47
C TYR A 75 -2.29 2.30 5.51
N ARG A 76 -2.55 2.86 6.69
CA ARG A 76 -3.25 4.14 6.84
C ARG A 76 -2.45 5.29 6.21
N ILE A 77 -1.13 5.34 6.46
CA ILE A 77 -0.26 6.36 5.86
C ILE A 77 -0.24 6.15 4.34
N ALA A 78 0.05 4.94 3.85
CA ALA A 78 0.09 4.62 2.43
C ALA A 78 -1.23 4.94 1.71
N GLY A 79 -2.37 4.58 2.29
CA GLY A 79 -3.68 4.90 1.74
C GLY A 79 -3.94 6.41 1.62
N ASN A 80 -3.46 7.19 2.59
CA ASN A 80 -3.54 8.65 2.52
C ASN A 80 -2.66 9.22 1.38
N GLU A 81 -1.45 8.70 1.20
CA GLU A 81 -0.55 9.12 0.10
C GLU A 81 -1.14 8.77 -1.27
N ILE A 82 -1.67 7.56 -1.43
CA ILE A 82 -2.37 7.14 -2.64
C ILE A 82 -3.55 8.09 -2.94
N ASN A 83 -4.38 8.37 -1.94
CA ASN A 83 -5.53 9.26 -2.11
C ASN A 83 -5.08 10.69 -2.46
N MET A 84 -3.97 11.16 -1.87
CA MET A 84 -3.39 12.47 -2.18
C MET A 84 -2.87 12.52 -3.61
N TYR A 85 -2.16 11.48 -4.06
CA TYR A 85 -1.69 11.35 -5.44
C TYR A 85 -2.86 11.45 -6.45
N PHE A 86 -3.91 10.64 -6.29
CA PHE A 86 -5.07 10.68 -7.19
C PHE A 86 -5.82 12.01 -7.15
N ARG A 87 -5.88 12.65 -5.98
CA ARG A 87 -6.49 13.98 -5.85
C ARG A 87 -5.70 15.04 -6.60
N LYS A 88 -4.37 15.08 -6.46
CA LYS A 88 -3.51 16.00 -7.21
C LYS A 88 -3.71 15.82 -8.71
N ARG A 89 -3.61 14.60 -9.21
CA ARG A 89 -3.77 14.26 -10.63
C ARG A 89 -5.15 14.65 -11.20
N LYS A 90 -6.18 14.69 -10.37
CA LYS A 90 -7.52 15.13 -10.81
C LYS A 90 -7.61 16.64 -11.02
N TYR A 91 -6.78 17.43 -10.34
CA TYR A 91 -6.82 18.88 -10.34
C TYR A 91 -5.67 19.52 -11.14
N GLU A 92 -4.65 18.76 -11.53
CA GLU A 92 -3.61 19.25 -12.42
C GLU A 92 -4.11 19.12 -13.87
N PRO A 93 -4.19 20.26 -14.64
CA PRO A 93 -4.30 20.16 -16.09
C PRO A 93 -3.03 19.47 -16.59
N VAL A 94 -3.20 18.54 -17.57
CA VAL A 94 -2.10 17.77 -18.15
C VAL A 94 -1.09 18.75 -18.78
N LEU A 95 -0.12 19.17 -18.02
CA LEU A 95 1.13 19.73 -18.53
C LEU A 95 2.15 18.58 -18.42
N TYR A 96 2.40 17.98 -19.56
CA TYR A 96 3.58 17.16 -19.77
C TYR A 96 4.79 18.08 -19.61
N GLU A 97 5.51 17.96 -18.50
CA GLU A 97 6.93 18.27 -18.45
C GLU A 97 7.52 17.67 -17.17
N ASP A 98 8.61 16.99 -17.36
CA ASP A 98 9.50 16.31 -16.46
C ASP A 98 9.70 17.04 -15.11
N ALA A 99 9.25 16.42 -14.03
CA ALA A 99 9.80 16.70 -12.71
C ALA A 99 10.78 15.57 -12.36
N ILE A 100 12.02 15.74 -12.78
CA ILE A 100 13.17 15.03 -12.21
C ILE A 100 13.25 15.48 -10.75
N GLY A 101 12.71 14.69 -9.84
CA GLY A 101 12.87 14.87 -8.40
C GLY A 101 14.29 14.49 -8.01
N GLU A 102 14.93 15.34 -7.22
CA GLU A 102 16.27 15.14 -6.68
C GLU A 102 16.40 13.76 -6.01
N GLU A 103 17.45 13.04 -6.40
CA GLU A 103 17.85 11.73 -5.92
C GLU A 103 18.05 11.78 -4.39
N GLY A 104 17.10 11.19 -3.66
CA GLY A 104 17.40 10.69 -2.33
C GLY A 104 18.42 9.56 -2.46
N VAL A 105 19.58 9.73 -1.82
CA VAL A 105 20.68 8.77 -1.82
C VAL A 105 20.22 7.46 -1.17
N LEU A 106 19.68 6.55 -1.98
CA LEU A 106 19.56 5.14 -1.63
C LEU A 106 20.89 4.47 -2.03
N ASP A 107 21.43 3.64 -1.13
CA ASP A 107 22.59 2.81 -1.46
C ASP A 107 22.29 2.00 -2.71
N LYS A 108 23.27 1.87 -3.61
CA LYS A 108 23.14 1.20 -4.90
C LYS A 108 22.61 -0.23 -4.79
N GLU A 109 23.02 -0.98 -3.76
CA GLU A 109 22.53 -2.33 -3.48
C GLU A 109 21.05 -2.36 -3.08
N SER A 110 20.59 -1.35 -2.34
CA SER A 110 19.17 -1.20 -1.98
C SER A 110 18.32 -0.82 -3.18
N ALA A 111 18.84 0.00 -4.10
CA ALA A 111 18.16 0.38 -5.33
C ALA A 111 17.98 -0.81 -6.30
N GLU A 112 19.01 -1.66 -6.47
CA GLU A 112 18.95 -2.86 -7.31
C GLU A 112 17.99 -3.92 -6.74
N ALA A 113 17.97 -4.11 -5.42
CA ALA A 113 17.01 -5.01 -4.76
C ALA A 113 15.56 -4.53 -4.89
N ILE A 114 15.34 -3.21 -4.83
CA ILE A 114 14.04 -2.56 -5.04
C ILE A 114 13.57 -2.75 -6.47
N ASP A 115 14.45 -2.53 -7.46
CA ASP A 115 14.14 -2.70 -8.87
C ASP A 115 13.80 -4.17 -9.21
N HIS A 116 14.55 -5.12 -8.66
CA HIS A 116 14.26 -6.54 -8.81
C HIS A 116 12.89 -6.93 -8.19
N ASP A 117 12.57 -6.45 -6.99
CA ASP A 117 11.29 -6.71 -6.34
C ASP A 117 10.10 -6.07 -7.07
N LEU A 118 10.29 -4.88 -7.65
CA LEU A 118 9.31 -4.21 -8.50
C LEU A 118 9.08 -4.99 -9.80
N THR A 119 10.16 -5.41 -10.46
CA THR A 119 10.11 -6.17 -11.72
C THR A 119 9.41 -7.51 -11.50
N GLN A 120 9.78 -8.25 -10.44
CA GLN A 120 9.14 -9.52 -10.11
C GLN A 120 7.65 -9.36 -9.79
N ALA A 121 7.29 -8.35 -8.98
CA ALA A 121 5.89 -8.06 -8.67
C ALA A 121 5.09 -7.66 -9.93
N GLN A 122 5.70 -6.92 -10.85
CA GLN A 122 5.10 -6.54 -12.12
C GLN A 122 4.92 -7.75 -13.04
N GLU A 123 5.92 -8.62 -13.16
CA GLU A 123 5.87 -9.84 -13.98
C GLU A 123 4.81 -10.84 -13.48
N GLU A 124 4.68 -11.03 -12.17
CA GLU A 124 3.60 -11.85 -11.58
C GLU A 124 2.21 -11.31 -11.95
N ILE A 125 2.08 -9.99 -12.01
CA ILE A 125 0.87 -9.28 -12.42
C ILE A 125 0.59 -9.45 -13.91
N ASP A 126 1.61 -9.37 -14.75
CA ASP A 126 1.45 -9.30 -16.20
C ASP A 126 1.27 -10.67 -16.86
N ASN A 127 1.77 -11.75 -16.24
CA ASN A 127 1.77 -13.09 -16.81
C ASN A 127 0.48 -13.91 -16.60
N ASN A 128 -0.48 -13.43 -15.79
CA ASN A 128 -1.71 -14.18 -15.51
C ASN A 128 -2.95 -13.45 -16.04
N LYS A 129 -3.57 -13.98 -17.09
CA LYS A 129 -4.76 -13.38 -17.72
C LYS A 129 -5.93 -13.19 -16.74
N ASP A 130 -6.19 -14.16 -15.87
CA ASP A 130 -7.25 -14.03 -14.87
C ASP A 130 -6.94 -12.92 -13.87
N TYR A 131 -5.66 -12.72 -13.55
CA TYR A 131 -5.20 -11.62 -12.71
C TYR A 131 -5.38 -10.26 -13.38
N GLN A 132 -5.08 -10.15 -14.68
CA GLN A 132 -5.29 -8.91 -15.45
C GLN A 132 -6.77 -8.53 -15.52
N ASP A 133 -7.66 -9.50 -15.69
CA ASP A 133 -9.11 -9.28 -15.67
C ASP A 133 -9.56 -8.74 -14.31
N VAL A 134 -9.06 -9.33 -13.20
CA VAL A 134 -9.35 -8.86 -11.85
C VAL A 134 -8.78 -7.45 -11.62
N LYS A 135 -7.54 -7.19 -12.03
CA LYS A 135 -6.89 -5.87 -11.94
C LYS A 135 -7.73 -4.81 -12.66
N THR A 136 -8.07 -5.06 -13.92
CA THR A 136 -8.89 -4.14 -14.73
C THR A 136 -10.25 -3.88 -14.08
N ALA A 137 -10.91 -4.93 -13.61
CA ALA A 137 -12.20 -4.80 -12.92
C ALA A 137 -12.10 -4.01 -11.61
N LEU A 138 -11.02 -4.20 -10.83
CA LEU A 138 -10.73 -3.44 -9.61
C LEU A 138 -10.52 -1.96 -9.91
N PHE A 139 -9.68 -1.62 -10.92
CA PHE A 139 -9.43 -0.21 -11.29
C PHE A 139 -10.69 0.52 -11.76
N ALA A 140 -11.66 -0.20 -12.31
CA ALA A 140 -12.94 0.36 -12.74
C ALA A 140 -13.96 0.53 -11.60
N MET A 141 -13.57 0.29 -10.34
CA MET A 141 -14.43 0.46 -9.16
C MET A 141 -14.12 1.76 -8.42
N ASP A 142 -15.07 2.22 -7.59
CA ASP A 142 -14.80 3.32 -6.65
C ASP A 142 -13.70 2.94 -5.67
N SER A 143 -12.78 3.89 -5.37
CA SER A 143 -11.63 3.68 -4.47
C SER A 143 -12.02 3.03 -3.14
N LYS A 144 -13.16 3.42 -2.54
CA LYS A 144 -13.64 2.85 -1.26
C LYS A 144 -13.86 1.33 -1.28
N TYR A 145 -14.23 0.76 -2.45
CA TYR A 145 -14.38 -0.69 -2.61
C TYR A 145 -13.04 -1.36 -2.94
N GLN A 146 -12.22 -0.69 -3.76
CA GLN A 146 -10.85 -1.17 -4.02
C GLN A 146 -10.08 -1.31 -2.71
N ASP A 147 -10.09 -0.29 -1.84
CA ASP A 147 -9.35 -0.28 -0.58
C ASP A 147 -9.65 -1.53 0.26
N VAL A 148 -10.92 -1.81 0.50
CA VAL A 148 -11.30 -2.94 1.35
C VAL A 148 -10.99 -4.29 0.70
N ILE A 149 -11.10 -4.41 -0.63
CA ILE A 149 -10.79 -5.64 -1.36
C ILE A 149 -9.29 -5.89 -1.36
N VAL A 150 -8.47 -4.88 -1.71
CA VAL A 150 -7.02 -5.03 -1.75
C VAL A 150 -6.48 -5.36 -0.36
N LEU A 151 -6.90 -4.65 0.69
CA LEU A 151 -6.46 -4.93 2.05
C LEU A 151 -6.91 -6.32 2.52
N ARG A 152 -8.10 -6.79 2.14
CA ARG A 152 -8.62 -8.09 2.57
C ARG A 152 -7.98 -9.27 1.87
N PHE A 153 -7.83 -9.22 0.54
CA PHE A 153 -7.50 -10.38 -0.28
C PHE A 153 -6.06 -10.39 -0.78
N PHE A 154 -5.42 -9.23 -0.94
CA PHE A 154 -4.03 -9.15 -1.36
C PHE A 154 -3.07 -8.89 -0.19
N GLN A 155 -3.56 -8.28 0.89
CA GLN A 155 -2.76 -8.04 2.11
C GLN A 155 -3.23 -8.90 3.30
N GLU A 156 -4.20 -9.79 3.09
CA GLU A 156 -4.73 -10.77 4.04
C GLU A 156 -5.20 -10.18 5.39
N MET A 157 -5.50 -8.88 5.41
CA MET A 157 -5.88 -8.20 6.64
C MET A 157 -7.24 -8.64 7.16
N THR A 158 -7.36 -8.69 8.49
CA THR A 158 -8.65 -8.92 9.17
C THR A 158 -9.53 -7.68 9.12
N VAL A 159 -10.84 -7.84 9.32
CA VAL A 159 -11.78 -6.71 9.36
C VAL A 159 -11.40 -5.64 10.39
N PRO A 160 -10.97 -5.97 11.63
CA PRO A 160 -10.48 -4.98 12.59
C PRO A 160 -9.27 -4.19 12.07
N GLN A 161 -8.30 -4.87 11.45
CA GLN A 161 -7.11 -4.23 10.88
C GLN A 161 -7.47 -3.27 9.74
N ILE A 162 -8.36 -3.68 8.83
CA ILE A 162 -8.87 -2.83 7.75
C ILE A 162 -9.61 -1.61 8.31
N ALA A 163 -10.43 -1.81 9.34
CA ALA A 163 -11.17 -0.74 10.00
C ALA A 163 -10.21 0.32 10.56
N GLU A 164 -9.15 -0.10 11.23
CA GLU A 164 -8.09 0.78 11.74
C GLU A 164 -7.35 1.48 10.60
N SER A 165 -6.89 0.73 9.58
CA SER A 165 -6.16 1.28 8.44
C SER A 165 -6.96 2.36 7.69
N LEU A 166 -8.27 2.18 7.54
CA LEU A 166 -9.13 3.10 6.81
C LEU A 166 -9.81 4.16 7.71
N GLY A 167 -9.61 4.11 9.03
CA GLY A 167 -10.29 4.98 9.98
C GLY A 167 -11.82 4.81 9.94
N LYS A 168 -12.30 3.57 9.78
CA LYS A 168 -13.73 3.22 9.68
C LYS A 168 -14.13 2.25 10.79
N ASN A 169 -15.43 2.15 11.07
CA ASN A 169 -15.92 1.09 11.94
C ASN A 169 -16.02 -0.25 11.18
N GLN A 170 -15.95 -1.37 11.92
CA GLN A 170 -15.98 -2.72 11.34
C GLN A 170 -17.26 -3.01 10.56
N GLY A 171 -18.41 -2.49 10.98
CA GLY A 171 -19.69 -2.62 10.28
C GLY A 171 -19.65 -2.00 8.89
N THR A 172 -19.02 -0.81 8.77
CA THR A 172 -18.79 -0.16 7.47
C THR A 172 -17.88 -0.97 6.60
N VAL A 173 -16.77 -1.53 7.13
CA VAL A 173 -15.85 -2.38 6.38
C VAL A 173 -16.56 -3.63 5.85
N LYS A 174 -17.32 -4.33 6.69
CA LYS A 174 -18.12 -5.51 6.26
C LYS A 174 -19.09 -5.17 5.13
N SER A 175 -19.79 -4.04 5.25
CA SER A 175 -20.73 -3.56 4.23
C SER A 175 -20.02 -3.20 2.92
N LEU A 176 -18.86 -2.53 2.99
CA LEU A 176 -18.06 -2.20 1.80
C LEU A 176 -17.51 -3.46 1.13
N LEU A 177 -17.01 -4.44 1.88
CA LEU A 177 -16.55 -5.73 1.35
C LEU A 177 -17.67 -6.44 0.60
N SER A 178 -18.85 -6.59 1.21
CA SER A 178 -19.98 -7.28 0.59
C SER A 178 -20.40 -6.61 -0.72
N ARG A 179 -20.57 -5.28 -0.72
CA ARG A 179 -20.95 -4.52 -1.93
C ARG A 179 -19.82 -4.52 -2.97
N GLY A 180 -18.57 -4.40 -2.53
CA GLY A 180 -17.40 -4.43 -3.40
C GLY A 180 -17.27 -5.74 -4.15
N LEU A 181 -17.40 -6.88 -3.45
CA LEU A 181 -17.35 -8.20 -4.07
C LEU A 181 -18.49 -8.40 -5.07
N THR A 182 -19.70 -7.92 -4.75
CA THR A 182 -20.84 -7.97 -5.67
C THR A 182 -20.56 -7.16 -6.95
N GLN A 183 -19.97 -5.98 -6.83
CA GLN A 183 -19.60 -5.15 -7.99
C GLN A 183 -18.49 -5.78 -8.81
N LEU A 184 -17.42 -6.30 -8.13
CA LEU A 184 -16.30 -6.96 -8.79
C LEU A 184 -16.78 -8.15 -9.63
N ARG A 185 -17.63 -9.02 -9.04
CA ARG A 185 -18.22 -10.16 -9.74
C ARG A 185 -18.96 -9.74 -11.01
N LYS A 186 -19.84 -8.72 -10.91
CA LYS A 186 -20.59 -8.21 -12.07
C LYS A 186 -19.68 -7.67 -13.18
N LYS A 187 -18.55 -7.04 -12.82
CA LYS A 187 -17.58 -6.52 -13.81
C LYS A 187 -16.84 -7.66 -14.50
N LEU A 188 -16.40 -8.69 -13.76
CA LEU A 188 -15.75 -9.87 -14.31
C LEU A 188 -16.68 -10.70 -15.23
N GLU A 189 -17.96 -10.81 -14.89
CA GLU A 189 -18.95 -11.47 -15.75
C GLU A 189 -19.17 -10.72 -17.07
N LYS A 190 -19.01 -9.39 -17.09
CA LYS A 190 -19.10 -8.57 -18.32
C LYS A 190 -17.85 -8.61 -19.17
N SER A 191 -16.67 -8.80 -18.58
CA SER A 191 -15.40 -8.91 -19.30
C SER A 191 -15.25 -10.24 -20.06
N LYS A 192 -15.99 -11.28 -19.67
CA LYS A 192 -15.96 -12.63 -20.28
C LYS A 192 -16.97 -12.79 -21.44
N LYS A 193 -17.75 -11.77 -21.76
CA LYS A 193 -18.69 -11.72 -22.89
C LYS A 193 -18.15 -10.87 -24.03
#